data_77d04338855daff30ed358afebae4426
#
_entry.id   77d04338855daff30ed358afebae4426
#
_cell.length_a   1.000
_cell.length_b   1.000
_cell.length_c   1.000
_cell.angle_alpha   90.00
_cell.angle_beta   90.00
_cell.angle_gamma   90.00
#
_symmetry.space_group_name_H-M   'P 1'
#
loop_
_entity.id
_entity.type
_entity.pdbx_description
1 polymer ?
#
loop_
_entity_poly.entity_id
_entity_poly.type
_entity_poly.pdbx_seq_one_letter_code
_entity_poly.pdbx_strand_id
1 'polypeptide(L)'
;VIDEYTRECMAIQAARRIRSDDVMHTLTSLFSSNGVPEHIRSDNGPEFTAKAIRGWLPRVGVRTLFIQPGSPWENGCNESFNGKLRDELLNGEIFYSLKEVQILTERWRQEYNTIRPHSSLGYRPPAPETIRLKQAVGLT
;
A
#
# COMPACT_ATOMS: atom_id res chain seq x y z
N VAL A 1 -0.01 1.34 0.82
CA VAL A 1 0.00 1.10 -0.62
C VAL A 1 -0.34 -0.35 -0.89
N ILE A 2 -1.37 -0.57 -1.69
CA ILE A 2 -1.89 -1.90 -2.00
C ILE A 2 -1.93 -2.08 -3.51
N ASP A 3 -1.50 -3.26 -3.97
CA ASP A 3 -1.70 -3.68 -5.34
C ASP A 3 -3.13 -4.22 -5.48
N GLU A 4 -3.97 -3.54 -6.26
CA GLU A 4 -5.37 -3.93 -6.44
C GLU A 4 -5.53 -5.28 -7.13
N TYR A 5 -4.59 -5.67 -7.97
CA TYR A 5 -4.62 -6.94 -8.68
C TYR A 5 -4.21 -8.11 -7.79
N THR A 6 -3.05 -8.03 -7.17
CA THR A 6 -2.52 -9.10 -6.32
C THR A 6 -3.07 -9.07 -4.90
N ARG A 7 -3.61 -7.94 -4.46
CA ARG A 7 -4.04 -7.67 -3.08
C ARG A 7 -2.89 -7.61 -2.08
N GLU A 8 -1.66 -7.60 -2.57
CA GLU A 8 -0.48 -7.46 -1.73
C GLU A 8 -0.39 -6.05 -1.15
N CYS A 9 -0.10 -5.95 0.14
CA CYS A 9 0.22 -4.68 0.77
C CYS A 9 1.70 -4.38 0.55
N MET A 10 1.98 -3.44 -0.34
CA MET A 10 3.35 -3.11 -0.74
C MET A 10 4.09 -2.31 0.32
N ALA A 11 3.40 -1.44 1.03
CA ALA A 11 3.99 -0.62 2.08
C ALA A 11 2.91 -0.06 3.01
N ILE A 12 3.28 0.11 4.28
CA ILE A 12 2.52 0.89 5.27
C ILE A 12 3.50 1.89 5.85
N GLN A 13 3.29 3.17 5.57
CA GLN A 13 4.13 4.22 6.13
C GLN A 13 3.49 4.74 7.41
N ALA A 14 4.21 4.62 8.52
CA ALA A 14 3.81 5.16 9.81
C ALA A 14 4.71 6.32 10.19
N ALA A 15 4.11 7.48 10.37
CA ALA A 15 4.81 8.70 10.76
C ALA A 15 3.85 9.60 11.52
N ARG A 16 4.39 10.52 12.32
CA ARG A 16 3.57 11.50 13.03
C ARG A 16 2.88 12.45 12.07
N ARG A 17 3.51 12.73 10.93
CA ARG A 17 2.97 13.57 9.86
C ARG A 17 3.49 13.03 8.53
N ILE A 18 2.59 12.83 7.57
CA ILE A 18 2.92 12.38 6.23
C ILE A 18 2.72 13.55 5.27
N ARG A 19 3.78 13.91 4.55
CA ARG A 19 3.79 14.97 3.54
C ARG A 19 3.96 14.37 2.15
N SER A 20 3.81 15.19 1.12
CA SER A 20 4.01 14.76 -0.27
C SER A 20 5.40 14.19 -0.53
N ASP A 21 6.43 14.73 0.11
CA ASP A 21 7.80 14.20 -0.01
C ASP A 21 7.91 12.77 0.52
N ASP A 22 7.24 12.48 1.62
CA ASP A 22 7.21 11.13 2.20
C ASP A 22 6.54 10.14 1.26
N VAL A 23 5.43 10.56 0.64
CA VAL A 23 4.71 9.76 -0.36
C VAL A 23 5.60 9.50 -1.57
N MET A 24 6.25 10.54 -2.11
CA MET A 24 7.17 10.42 -3.25
C MET A 24 8.33 9.47 -2.94
N HIS A 25 8.88 9.54 -1.73
CA HIS A 25 9.97 8.69 -1.28
C HIS A 25 9.56 7.22 -1.24
N THR A 26 8.41 6.95 -0.64
CA THR A 26 7.85 5.59 -0.57
C THR A 26 7.58 5.03 -1.96
N LEU A 27 6.93 5.82 -2.83
CA LEU A 27 6.62 5.40 -4.18
C LEU A 27 7.87 5.17 -5.02
N THR A 28 8.87 6.04 -4.90
CA THR A 28 10.16 5.88 -5.59
C THR A 28 10.81 4.54 -5.22
N SER A 29 10.83 4.23 -3.94
CA SER A 29 11.36 2.96 -3.43
C SER A 29 10.62 1.76 -4.03
N LEU A 30 9.29 1.82 -4.04
CA LEU A 30 8.45 0.76 -4.60
C LEU A 30 8.62 0.61 -6.11
N PHE A 31 8.72 1.71 -6.83
CA PHE A 31 8.93 1.67 -8.29
C PHE A 31 10.29 1.07 -8.65
N SER A 32 11.30 1.34 -7.84
CA SER A 32 12.63 0.75 -8.02
C SER A 32 12.63 -0.76 -7.80
N SER A 33 11.84 -1.23 -6.84
CA SER A 33 11.82 -2.65 -6.46
C SER A 33 10.83 -3.47 -7.28
N ASN A 34 9.70 -2.90 -7.66
CA ASN A 34 8.56 -3.62 -8.23
C ASN A 34 8.17 -3.15 -9.63
N GLY A 35 8.84 -2.12 -10.16
CA GLY A 35 8.46 -1.50 -11.42
C GLY A 35 7.43 -0.40 -11.24
N VAL A 36 7.24 0.37 -12.31
CA VAL A 36 6.33 1.52 -12.33
C VAL A 36 4.94 1.06 -12.76
N PRO A 37 3.89 1.31 -11.97
CA PRO A 37 2.54 0.94 -12.35
C PRO A 37 1.99 1.88 -13.42
N GLU A 38 0.93 1.45 -14.14
CA GLU A 38 0.23 2.32 -15.07
C GLU A 38 -0.58 3.39 -14.34
N HIS A 39 -1.20 3.01 -13.23
CA HIS A 39 -2.11 3.87 -12.48
C HIS A 39 -1.84 3.80 -10.99
N ILE A 40 -2.10 4.92 -10.32
CA ILE A 40 -2.24 4.97 -8.86
C ILE A 40 -3.61 5.54 -8.56
N ARG A 41 -4.39 4.83 -7.75
CA ARG A 41 -5.67 5.31 -7.24
C ARG A 41 -5.47 5.87 -5.84
N SER A 42 -5.94 7.08 -5.59
CA SER A 42 -5.84 7.73 -4.28
C SER A 42 -7.05 8.60 -4.00
N ASP A 43 -7.24 8.94 -2.74
CA ASP A 43 -8.16 9.99 -2.35
C ASP A 43 -7.58 11.37 -2.69
N ASN A 44 -8.31 12.44 -2.37
CA ASN A 44 -7.88 13.81 -2.61
C ASN A 44 -7.15 14.41 -1.39
N GLY A 45 -6.46 13.59 -0.61
CA GLY A 45 -5.68 14.06 0.51
C GLY A 45 -4.60 15.05 0.09
N PRO A 46 -4.22 16.01 0.95
CA PRO A 46 -3.25 17.04 0.59
C PRO A 46 -1.88 16.47 0.19
N GLU A 47 -1.48 15.33 0.73
CA GLU A 47 -0.23 14.68 0.38
C GLU A 47 -0.19 14.17 -1.07
N PHE A 48 -1.36 13.90 -1.66
CA PHE A 48 -1.49 13.45 -3.06
C PHE A 48 -1.85 14.57 -4.01
N THR A 49 -2.50 15.64 -3.54
CA THR A 49 -2.91 16.76 -4.38
C THR A 49 -1.86 17.86 -4.46
N ALA A 50 -0.76 17.76 -3.72
CA ALA A 50 0.34 18.69 -3.77
C ALA A 50 0.92 18.79 -5.18
N LYS A 51 1.29 20.01 -5.60
CA LYS A 51 1.85 20.27 -6.93
C LYS A 51 3.06 19.39 -7.23
N ALA A 52 3.89 19.13 -6.22
CA ALA A 52 5.09 18.31 -6.38
C ALA A 52 4.75 16.91 -6.89
N ILE A 53 3.79 16.26 -6.25
CA ILE A 53 3.42 14.89 -6.61
C ILE A 53 2.61 14.85 -7.92
N ARG A 54 1.74 15.81 -8.14
CA ARG A 54 0.97 15.93 -9.39
C ARG A 54 1.86 16.13 -10.60
N GLY A 55 2.97 16.87 -10.46
CA GLY A 55 3.94 17.07 -11.50
C GLY A 55 4.88 15.89 -11.71
N TRP A 56 5.19 15.19 -10.64
CA TRP A 56 6.15 14.09 -10.66
C TRP A 56 5.57 12.79 -11.27
N LEU A 57 4.36 12.40 -10.89
CA LEU A 57 3.76 11.14 -11.35
C LEU A 57 3.68 11.00 -12.87
N PRO A 58 3.20 12.01 -13.63
CA PRO A 58 3.22 11.92 -15.09
C PRO A 58 4.62 11.80 -15.68
N ARG A 59 5.62 12.41 -15.05
CA ARG A 59 7.02 12.33 -15.53
C ARG A 59 7.58 10.92 -15.44
N VAL A 60 7.14 10.15 -14.46
CA VAL A 60 7.56 8.74 -14.32
C VAL A 60 6.60 7.77 -15.00
N GLY A 61 5.61 8.29 -15.72
CA GLY A 61 4.70 7.48 -16.51
C GLY A 61 3.49 6.93 -15.76
N VAL A 62 3.13 7.52 -14.64
CA VAL A 62 2.00 7.06 -13.83
C VAL A 62 0.80 7.97 -14.02
N ARG A 63 -0.35 7.37 -14.29
CA ARG A 63 -1.64 8.08 -14.33
C ARG A 63 -2.30 8.02 -12.97
N THR A 64 -2.73 9.17 -12.45
CA THR A 64 -3.44 9.24 -11.17
C THR A 64 -4.95 9.13 -11.38
N LEU A 65 -5.58 8.24 -10.63
CA LEU A 65 -7.03 8.09 -10.59
C LEU A 65 -7.52 8.55 -9.23
N PHE A 66 -8.01 9.79 -9.15
CA PHE A 66 -8.58 10.30 -7.91
C PHE A 66 -9.97 9.74 -7.69
N ILE A 67 -10.26 9.33 -6.44
CA ILE A 67 -11.57 8.85 -6.05
C ILE A 67 -12.50 10.04 -5.94
N GLN A 68 -13.62 10.00 -6.67
CA GLN A 68 -14.57 11.10 -6.66
C GLN A 68 -15.41 11.09 -5.38
N PRO A 69 -15.70 12.25 -4.79
CA PRO A 69 -16.65 12.33 -3.69
C PRO A 69 -18.00 11.71 -4.08
N GLY A 70 -18.58 10.90 -3.20
CA GLY A 70 -19.82 10.21 -3.47
C GLY A 70 -19.72 8.91 -4.25
N SER A 71 -18.50 8.45 -4.54
CA SER A 71 -18.25 7.18 -5.22
C SER A 71 -17.48 6.22 -4.31
N PRO A 72 -18.07 5.75 -3.19
CA PRO A 72 -17.36 4.92 -2.21
C PRO A 72 -16.90 3.58 -2.78
N TRP A 73 -17.58 3.05 -3.80
CA TRP A 73 -17.17 1.80 -4.45
C TRP A 73 -15.81 1.88 -5.15
N GLU A 74 -15.35 3.08 -5.51
CA GLU A 74 -14.04 3.27 -6.13
C GLU A 74 -12.89 3.04 -5.15
N ASN A 75 -13.17 3.09 -3.84
CA ASN A 75 -12.18 2.93 -2.78
C ASN A 75 -12.36 1.65 -1.96
N GLY A 76 -13.17 0.71 -2.43
CA GLY A 76 -13.52 -0.48 -1.66
C GLY A 76 -12.33 -1.32 -1.22
N CYS A 77 -11.31 -1.44 -2.05
CA CYS A 77 -10.08 -2.18 -1.73
C CYS A 77 -9.33 -1.55 -0.54
N ASN A 78 -9.13 -0.24 -0.58
CA ASN A 78 -8.46 0.49 0.50
C ASN A 78 -9.27 0.52 1.79
N GLU A 79 -10.58 0.71 1.68
CA GLU A 79 -11.46 0.72 2.85
C GLU A 79 -11.47 -0.63 3.57
N SER A 80 -11.55 -1.71 2.82
CA SER A 80 -11.47 -3.07 3.37
C SER A 80 -10.15 -3.32 4.06
N PHE A 81 -9.04 -2.94 3.44
CA PHE A 81 -7.71 -3.06 4.01
C PHE A 81 -7.57 -2.22 5.29
N ASN A 82 -7.96 -0.95 5.23
CA ASN A 82 -7.87 -0.04 6.38
C ASN A 82 -8.71 -0.52 7.55
N GLY A 83 -9.87 -1.09 7.29
CA GLY A 83 -10.72 -1.70 8.32
C GLY A 83 -10.01 -2.84 9.03
N LYS A 84 -9.37 -3.73 8.29
CA LYS A 84 -8.61 -4.87 8.85
C LYS A 84 -7.41 -4.40 9.67
N LEU A 85 -6.65 -3.44 9.15
CA LEU A 85 -5.51 -2.87 9.87
C LEU A 85 -5.94 -2.23 11.19
N ARG A 86 -7.02 -1.46 11.16
CA ARG A 86 -7.56 -0.81 12.34
C ARG A 86 -8.04 -1.83 13.37
N ASP A 87 -8.85 -2.79 12.95
CA ASP A 87 -9.48 -3.74 13.86
C ASP A 87 -8.47 -4.74 14.43
N GLU A 88 -7.49 -5.16 13.64
CA GLU A 88 -6.56 -6.22 14.04
C GLU A 88 -5.32 -5.70 14.74
N LEU A 89 -4.90 -4.46 14.45
CA LEU A 89 -3.67 -3.91 15.01
C LEU A 89 -3.91 -2.63 15.78
N LEU A 90 -4.45 -1.60 15.14
CA LEU A 90 -4.47 -0.25 15.71
C LEU A 90 -5.38 -0.13 16.94
N ASN A 91 -6.53 -0.80 16.93
CA ASN A 91 -7.48 -0.76 18.05
C ASN A 91 -7.10 -1.69 19.20
N GLY A 92 -6.30 -2.72 18.92
CA GLY A 92 -5.94 -3.74 19.90
C GLY A 92 -4.61 -3.51 20.61
N GLU A 93 -3.84 -2.51 20.19
CA GLU A 93 -2.48 -2.28 20.68
C GLU A 93 -2.33 -0.90 21.31
N ILE A 94 -1.45 -0.84 22.35
CA ILE A 94 -0.99 0.42 22.92
C ILE A 94 0.44 0.64 22.43
N PHE A 95 0.66 1.77 21.75
CA PHE A 95 1.98 2.09 21.20
C PHE A 95 2.66 3.13 22.06
N TYR A 96 3.88 2.85 22.50
CA TYR A 96 4.68 3.74 23.34
C TYR A 96 5.63 4.62 22.53
N SER A 97 5.90 4.28 21.29
CA SER A 97 6.78 5.05 20.42
C SER A 97 6.42 4.88 18.96
N LEU A 98 6.86 5.82 18.11
CA LEU A 98 6.70 5.73 16.66
C LEU A 98 7.44 4.51 16.10
N LYS A 99 8.63 4.23 16.64
CA LYS A 99 9.41 3.07 16.20
C LYS A 99 8.67 1.76 16.46
N GLU A 100 7.99 1.64 17.58
CA GLU A 100 7.16 0.47 17.89
C GLU A 100 6.03 0.31 16.88
N VAL A 101 5.32 1.40 16.55
CA VAL A 101 4.28 1.37 15.51
C VAL A 101 4.86 0.90 14.19
N GLN A 102 6.02 1.39 13.79
CA GLN A 102 6.67 1.02 12.53
C GLN A 102 7.01 -0.47 12.50
N ILE A 103 7.54 -1.00 13.58
CA ILE A 103 7.91 -2.42 13.69
C ILE A 103 6.67 -3.32 13.63
N LEU A 104 5.65 -2.99 14.40
CA LEU A 104 4.43 -3.81 14.48
C LEU A 104 3.60 -3.75 13.19
N THR A 105 3.53 -2.60 12.54
CA THR A 105 2.84 -2.47 11.26
C THR A 105 3.56 -3.24 10.16
N GLU A 106 4.90 -3.23 10.16
CA GLU A 106 5.66 -4.01 9.17
C GLU A 106 5.49 -5.51 9.37
N ARG A 107 5.48 -5.98 10.62
CA ARG A 107 5.19 -7.38 10.94
C ARG A 107 3.79 -7.76 10.47
N TRP A 108 2.80 -6.93 10.77
CA TRP A 108 1.41 -7.16 10.36
C TRP A 108 1.29 -7.19 8.83
N ARG A 109 2.00 -6.29 8.12
CA ARG A 109 2.01 -6.26 6.66
C ARG A 109 2.55 -7.57 6.09
N GLN A 110 3.64 -8.08 6.62
CA GLN A 110 4.22 -9.35 6.16
C GLN A 110 3.27 -10.52 6.40
N GLU A 111 2.61 -10.58 7.54
CA GLU A 111 1.60 -11.60 7.82
C GLU A 111 0.39 -11.49 6.90
N TYR A 112 -0.06 -10.27 6.63
CA TYR A 112 -1.14 -10.01 5.70
C TYR A 112 -0.83 -10.55 4.31
N ASN A 113 0.38 -10.37 3.84
CA ASN A 113 0.80 -10.80 2.51
C ASN A 113 1.08 -12.30 2.40
N THR A 114 1.60 -12.93 3.45
CA THR A 114 2.16 -14.28 3.37
C THR A 114 1.31 -15.35 4.04
N ILE A 115 0.56 -15.01 5.07
CA ILE A 115 -0.17 -15.98 5.89
C ILE A 115 -1.68 -15.84 5.74
N ARG A 116 -2.16 -14.59 5.67
CA ARG A 116 -3.58 -14.30 5.68
C ARG A 116 -4.27 -14.75 4.38
N PRO A 117 -5.35 -15.58 4.45
CA PRO A 117 -6.13 -15.93 3.28
C PRO A 117 -6.99 -14.75 2.81
N HIS A 118 -7.11 -14.60 1.50
CA HIS A 118 -7.93 -13.57 0.87
C HIS A 118 -9.01 -14.23 0.01
N SER A 119 -10.28 -13.85 0.22
CA SER A 119 -11.40 -14.42 -0.53
C SER A 119 -11.31 -14.15 -2.04
N SER A 120 -10.85 -12.95 -2.42
CA SER A 120 -10.66 -12.58 -3.81
C SER A 120 -9.56 -13.38 -4.52
N LEU A 121 -8.71 -14.08 -3.76
CA LEU A 121 -7.61 -14.90 -4.27
C LEU A 121 -7.84 -16.40 -3.99
N GLY A 122 -9.09 -16.83 -3.84
CA GLY A 122 -9.43 -18.20 -3.50
C GLY A 122 -8.92 -18.60 -2.12
N TYR A 123 -8.93 -17.68 -1.18
CA TYR A 123 -8.43 -17.83 0.19
C TYR A 123 -6.94 -18.10 0.29
N ARG A 124 -6.18 -17.76 -0.76
CA ARG A 124 -4.72 -17.79 -0.72
C ARG A 124 -4.15 -16.44 -0.30
N PRO A 125 -2.98 -16.41 0.38
CA PRO A 125 -2.28 -15.15 0.64
C PRO A 125 -1.75 -14.53 -0.65
N PRO A 126 -1.62 -13.19 -0.72
CA PRO A 126 -1.14 -12.52 -1.94
C PRO A 126 0.29 -12.86 -2.34
N ALA A 127 1.21 -12.88 -1.37
CA ALA A 127 2.64 -12.96 -1.64
C ALA A 127 3.17 -14.33 -2.14
N PRO A 128 2.57 -15.49 -1.85
CA PRO A 128 3.10 -16.76 -2.35
C PRO A 128 3.29 -16.81 -3.86
N GLU A 129 2.39 -16.24 -4.63
CA GLU A 129 2.52 -16.22 -6.09
C GLU A 129 3.69 -15.33 -6.54
N THR A 130 3.86 -14.17 -5.91
CA THR A 130 4.97 -13.25 -6.19
C THR A 130 6.31 -13.90 -5.84
N ILE A 131 6.38 -14.58 -4.70
CA ILE A 131 7.60 -15.28 -4.26
C ILE A 131 7.94 -16.41 -5.22
N ARG A 132 6.97 -17.22 -5.61
CA ARG A 132 7.17 -18.31 -6.59
C ARG A 132 7.68 -17.79 -7.92
N LEU A 133 7.13 -16.68 -8.40
CA LEU A 133 7.56 -16.06 -9.64
C LEU A 133 9.01 -15.61 -9.57
N LYS A 134 9.41 -14.97 -8.46
CA LYS A 134 10.79 -14.54 -8.23
C LYS A 134 11.74 -15.73 -8.20
N GLN A 135 11.36 -16.81 -7.55
CA GLN A 135 12.17 -18.04 -7.52
C GLN A 135 12.31 -18.68 -8.89
N ALA A 136 11.22 -18.72 -9.66
CA ALA A 136 11.23 -19.31 -11.00
C ALA A 136 12.15 -18.58 -11.96
N VAL A 137 12.35 -17.27 -11.80
CA VAL A 137 13.27 -16.47 -12.62
C VAL A 137 14.63 -16.24 -11.96
N GLY A 138 14.90 -16.86 -10.83
CA GLY A 138 16.18 -16.75 -10.13
C GLY A 138 16.40 -15.41 -9.43
N LEU A 139 15.35 -14.66 -9.14
CA LEU A 139 15.42 -13.36 -8.48
C LEU A 139 15.09 -13.49 -6.99
N THR A 140 15.87 -14.26 -6.30
CA THR A 140 15.68 -14.44 -4.85
C THR A 140 16.25 -13.30 -4.04
#